data_4f563df576177000cd612004caa22e81
#
_entry.id   4f563df576177000cd612004caa22e81
#
_cell.length_a   1.000
_cell.length_b   1.000
_cell.length_c   1.000
_cell.angle_alpha   90.00
_cell.angle_beta   90.00
_cell.angle_gamma   90.00
#
_symmetry.space_group_name_H-M   'P 1'
#
loop_
_entity.id
_entity.type
_entity.pdbx_description
1 polymer ?
#
loop_
_entity_poly.entity_id
_entity_poly.type
_entity_poly.pdbx_seq_one_letter_code
_entity_poly.pdbx_strand_id
1 'polypeptide(L)'
;MSELEADKLLNVPHPRTNKKMFGHESSKNIFIKSLKKNKLHHAWLIHGPKGVGKATLAWKITKLLQNGLHNFDQIEEENKLSLTSRRIEALSEQSVLLCRRQFDKTKKKLLQEISVNEIRKINHFFSLSNTISKYRIVIIDNINELSISASNALLKLLEEPPLDGIFILICENKRSVLPTIISRCRILECNSLDFKNFEKGMLSIYDKRNVSSENLNQLFELSGGSIGKSIEIFDNNGLEIFNKLINILISDNEEQLEKFWELLLFRHNFETA
;
A
#
# COMPACT_ATOMS: atom_id res chain seq x y z
N MET A 1 -21.53 3.88 8.75
CA MET A 1 -20.58 2.85 8.30
C MET A 1 -19.54 3.54 7.44
N SER A 2 -18.26 3.44 7.76
CA SER A 2 -17.19 4.00 6.89
C SER A 2 -17.21 3.27 5.54
N GLU A 3 -17.18 4.02 4.43
CA GLU A 3 -17.08 3.42 3.10
C GLU A 3 -15.80 2.57 3.01
N LEU A 4 -15.87 1.41 2.31
CA LEU A 4 -14.72 0.56 2.07
C LEU A 4 -13.68 1.33 1.24
N GLU A 5 -12.46 1.41 1.73
CA GLU A 5 -11.32 2.01 1.02
C GLU A 5 -10.46 0.90 0.41
N ALA A 6 -10.17 0.99 -0.90
CA ALA A 6 -9.45 -0.07 -1.63
C ALA A 6 -8.00 -0.28 -1.14
N ASP A 7 -7.42 0.75 -0.53
CA ASP A 7 -6.04 0.81 -0.06
C ASP A 7 -5.91 0.62 1.47
N LYS A 8 -6.96 0.09 2.13
CA LYS A 8 -7.00 -0.12 3.58
C LYS A 8 -7.33 -1.57 3.92
N LEU A 9 -6.56 -2.16 4.84
CA LEU A 9 -6.91 -3.41 5.51
C LEU A 9 -7.92 -3.13 6.63
N LEU A 10 -8.79 -4.11 6.90
CA LEU A 10 -9.72 -4.05 8.02
C LEU A 10 -8.94 -4.05 9.34
N ASN A 11 -9.53 -3.49 10.40
CA ASN A 11 -9.04 -3.51 11.78
C ASN A 11 -7.66 -2.87 12.05
N VAL A 12 -7.01 -2.27 11.05
CA VAL A 12 -5.71 -1.62 11.22
C VAL A 12 -5.73 -0.17 10.73
N PRO A 13 -4.83 0.68 11.25
CA PRO A 13 -4.69 2.05 10.75
C PRO A 13 -4.39 2.08 9.26
N HIS A 14 -4.97 3.05 8.56
CA HIS A 14 -4.68 3.26 7.14
C HIS A 14 -3.19 3.59 6.94
N PRO A 15 -2.53 3.13 5.85
CA PRO A 15 -1.13 3.45 5.57
C PRO A 15 -0.77 4.94 5.66
N ARG A 16 -1.71 5.85 5.31
CA ARG A 16 -1.51 7.31 5.40
C ARG A 16 -1.39 7.83 6.83
N THR A 17 -1.92 7.11 7.82
CA THR A 17 -1.86 7.48 9.25
C THR A 17 -0.73 6.79 10.00
N ASN A 18 -0.03 5.85 9.37
CA ASN A 18 1.08 5.14 10.00
C ASN A 18 2.25 6.09 10.30
N LYS A 19 2.58 6.22 11.58
CA LYS A 19 3.72 7.04 12.04
C LYS A 19 5.06 6.37 11.73
N LYS A 20 5.15 5.05 11.92
CA LYS A 20 6.40 4.28 11.74
C LYS A 20 6.39 3.49 10.45
N MET A 21 7.57 3.31 9.88
CA MET A 21 7.82 2.45 8.74
C MET A 21 9.01 1.55 9.05
N PHE A 22 8.88 0.27 8.76
CA PHE A 22 9.90 -0.73 9.05
C PHE A 22 10.57 -1.20 7.76
N GLY A 23 11.90 -1.25 7.75
CA GLY A 23 12.68 -1.69 6.60
C GLY A 23 12.71 -0.68 5.44
N HIS A 24 13.05 -1.19 4.26
CA HIS A 24 13.14 -0.47 2.97
C HIS A 24 14.17 0.67 2.94
N GLU A 25 15.25 0.55 3.71
CA GLU A 25 16.27 1.59 3.84
C GLU A 25 16.93 1.93 2.49
N SER A 26 17.11 0.95 1.61
CA SER A 26 17.67 1.18 0.26
C SER A 26 16.78 2.14 -0.53
N SER A 27 15.47 1.89 -0.58
CA SER A 27 14.51 2.73 -1.30
C SER A 27 14.36 4.11 -0.70
N LYS A 28 14.31 4.21 0.64
CA LYS A 28 14.35 5.49 1.35
C LYS A 28 15.59 6.30 0.97
N ASN A 29 16.77 5.66 0.99
CA ASN A 29 18.04 6.30 0.66
C ASN A 29 18.13 6.76 -0.80
N ILE A 30 17.62 5.95 -1.76
CA ILE A 30 17.56 6.34 -3.18
C ILE A 30 16.72 7.61 -3.34
N PHE A 31 15.55 7.66 -2.70
CA PHE A 31 14.67 8.83 -2.76
C PHE A 31 15.33 10.08 -2.16
N ILE A 32 15.86 9.97 -0.93
CA ILE A 32 16.52 11.07 -0.22
C ILE A 32 17.74 11.59 -0.99
N LYS A 33 18.57 10.71 -1.57
CA LYS A 33 19.70 11.12 -2.42
C LYS A 33 19.24 11.92 -3.63
N SER A 34 18.12 11.56 -4.25
CA SER A 34 17.55 12.30 -5.38
C SER A 34 17.05 13.69 -4.95
N LEU A 35 16.37 13.75 -3.81
CA LEU A 35 15.85 14.98 -3.23
C LEU A 35 17.00 15.97 -2.89
N LYS A 36 18.02 15.50 -2.16
CA LYS A 36 19.18 16.33 -1.76
C LYS A 36 19.99 16.87 -2.94
N LYS A 37 20.01 16.17 -4.07
CA LYS A 37 20.67 16.61 -5.30
C LYS A 37 19.84 17.57 -6.15
N ASN A 38 18.64 17.96 -5.72
CA ASN A 38 17.67 18.71 -6.51
C ASN A 38 17.38 18.06 -7.89
N LYS A 39 17.48 16.73 -7.98
CA LYS A 39 17.22 15.92 -9.18
C LYS A 39 16.07 14.95 -8.93
N LEU A 40 14.98 15.49 -8.34
CA LEU A 40 13.80 14.67 -8.08
C LEU A 40 13.14 14.31 -9.42
N HIS A 41 12.95 13.02 -9.64
CA HIS A 41 12.27 12.54 -10.84
C HIS A 41 10.76 12.78 -10.71
N HIS A 42 10.09 13.08 -11.82
CA HIS A 42 8.65 13.33 -11.83
C HIS A 42 7.79 12.09 -11.55
N ALA A 43 8.30 10.89 -11.78
CA ALA A 43 7.56 9.64 -11.56
C ALA A 43 8.38 8.60 -10.80
N TRP A 44 7.78 8.05 -9.75
CA TRP A 44 8.35 7.02 -8.87
C TRP A 44 7.44 5.81 -8.85
N LEU A 45 7.99 4.64 -9.19
CA LEU A 45 7.31 3.35 -9.15
C LEU A 45 7.76 2.58 -7.91
N ILE A 46 6.90 2.49 -6.91
CA ILE A 46 7.14 1.70 -5.69
C ILE A 46 6.65 0.28 -5.95
N HIS A 47 7.59 -0.66 -6.09
CA HIS A 47 7.31 -2.05 -6.48
C HIS A 47 7.68 -3.02 -5.37
N GLY A 48 6.89 -4.08 -5.22
CA GLY A 48 7.15 -5.18 -4.29
C GLY A 48 5.90 -6.00 -3.94
N PRO A 49 6.02 -7.07 -3.14
CA PRO A 49 4.90 -7.92 -2.76
C PRO A 49 3.77 -7.16 -2.06
N LYS A 50 2.54 -7.72 -2.07
CA LYS A 50 1.39 -7.15 -1.33
C LYS A 50 1.71 -7.12 0.17
N GLY A 51 1.32 -6.02 0.84
CA GLY A 51 1.37 -5.90 2.30
C GLY A 51 2.75 -5.61 2.92
N VAL A 52 3.83 -5.39 2.14
CA VAL A 52 5.17 -5.10 2.67
C VAL A 52 5.39 -3.63 3.08
N GLY A 53 4.41 -2.73 2.87
CA GLY A 53 4.52 -1.32 3.26
C GLY A 53 4.70 -0.33 2.12
N LYS A 54 4.44 -0.69 0.85
CA LYS A 54 4.55 0.21 -0.32
C LYS A 54 3.72 1.49 -0.16
N ALA A 55 2.44 1.33 0.21
CA ALA A 55 1.55 2.47 0.44
C ALA A 55 2.03 3.36 1.59
N THR A 56 2.55 2.77 2.67
CA THR A 56 3.17 3.53 3.78
C THR A 56 4.35 4.36 3.28
N LEU A 57 5.23 3.80 2.42
CA LEU A 57 6.33 4.55 1.82
C LEU A 57 5.82 5.70 0.95
N ALA A 58 4.81 5.46 0.11
CA ALA A 58 4.20 6.48 -0.74
C ALA A 58 3.68 7.67 0.07
N TRP A 59 2.94 7.41 1.14
CA TRP A 59 2.42 8.45 2.02
C TRP A 59 3.52 9.17 2.81
N LYS A 60 4.56 8.46 3.23
CA LYS A 60 5.72 9.10 3.88
C LYS A 60 6.50 10.01 2.92
N ILE A 61 6.71 9.59 1.68
CA ILE A 61 7.29 10.44 0.63
C ILE A 61 6.43 11.69 0.43
N THR A 62 5.12 11.53 0.37
CA THR A 62 4.17 12.65 0.21
C THR A 62 4.28 13.64 1.37
N LYS A 63 4.24 13.15 2.62
CA LYS A 63 4.41 14.01 3.81
C LYS A 63 5.77 14.70 3.82
N LEU A 64 6.84 14.01 3.45
CA LEU A 64 8.19 14.57 3.39
C LEU A 64 8.27 15.73 2.41
N LEU A 65 7.75 15.56 1.19
CA LEU A 65 7.77 16.61 0.17
C LEU A 65 6.89 17.81 0.54
N GLN A 66 5.69 17.55 1.06
CA GLN A 66 4.72 18.61 1.39
C GLN A 66 5.11 19.43 2.62
N ASN A 67 5.86 18.86 3.56
CA ASN A 67 6.36 19.59 4.72
C ASN A 67 7.78 20.15 4.50
N GLY A 68 8.39 19.98 3.34
CA GLY A 68 9.75 20.45 3.05
C GLY A 68 10.82 19.76 3.91
N LEU A 69 10.57 18.51 4.33
CA LEU A 69 11.50 17.76 5.16
C LEU A 69 12.60 17.11 4.32
N HIS A 70 13.72 16.76 4.96
CA HIS A 70 14.92 16.25 4.27
C HIS A 70 15.27 14.80 4.57
N ASN A 71 14.61 14.19 5.56
CA ASN A 71 14.74 12.77 5.89
C ASN A 71 13.43 12.21 6.46
N PHE A 72 13.31 10.88 6.49
CA PHE A 72 12.10 10.21 6.99
C PHE A 72 11.99 10.24 8.52
N ASP A 73 13.11 10.34 9.24
CA ASP A 73 13.14 10.36 10.70
C ASP A 73 12.39 11.58 11.23
N GLN A 74 12.52 12.73 10.54
CA GLN A 74 11.79 13.96 10.89
C GLN A 74 10.27 13.77 10.90
N ILE A 75 9.71 12.88 10.05
CA ILE A 75 8.28 12.56 10.06
C ILE A 75 7.93 11.67 11.26
N GLU A 76 8.84 10.76 11.64
CA GLU A 76 8.60 9.79 12.72
C GLU A 76 8.75 10.42 14.11
N GLU A 77 9.62 11.43 14.22
CA GLU A 77 9.89 12.20 15.44
C GLU A 77 8.89 13.32 15.71
N GLU A 78 8.04 13.67 14.73
CA GLU A 78 6.99 14.68 14.94
C GLU A 78 6.04 14.26 16.08
N ASN A 79 6.22 14.86 17.27
CA ASN A 79 5.33 14.64 18.42
C ASN A 79 3.92 15.20 18.17
N LYS A 80 3.78 16.23 17.32
CA LYS A 80 2.51 16.76 16.82
C LYS A 80 2.56 16.85 15.31
N LEU A 81 1.63 16.19 14.63
CA LEU A 81 1.46 16.32 13.18
C LEU A 81 1.28 17.78 12.79
N SER A 82 2.03 18.23 11.77
CA SER A 82 1.83 19.52 11.12
C SER A 82 0.41 19.64 10.56
N LEU A 83 -0.06 20.86 10.32
CA LEU A 83 -1.37 21.09 9.67
C LEU A 83 -1.42 20.39 8.30
N THR A 84 -0.35 20.44 7.53
CA THR A 84 -0.22 19.77 6.24
C THR A 84 -0.34 18.24 6.39
N SER A 85 0.37 17.64 7.35
CA SER A 85 0.27 16.19 7.61
C SER A 85 -1.15 15.78 8.00
N ARG A 86 -1.86 16.56 8.82
CA ARG A 86 -3.27 16.29 9.18
C ARG A 86 -4.19 16.36 7.96
N ARG A 87 -4.00 17.36 7.07
CA ARG A 87 -4.78 17.47 5.82
C ARG A 87 -4.54 16.31 4.88
N ILE A 88 -3.28 15.85 4.78
CA ILE A 88 -2.93 14.65 4.01
C ILE A 88 -3.65 13.41 4.58
N GLU A 89 -3.63 13.21 5.89
CA GLU A 89 -4.32 12.10 6.55
C GLU A 89 -5.84 12.15 6.37
N ALA A 90 -6.42 13.34 6.33
CA ALA A 90 -7.84 13.55 6.09
C ALA A 90 -8.21 13.57 4.59
N LEU A 91 -7.24 13.39 3.65
CA LEU A 91 -7.42 13.53 2.20
C LEU A 91 -8.00 14.89 1.79
N SER A 92 -7.69 15.95 2.53
CA SER A 92 -8.15 17.33 2.30
C SER A 92 -7.03 18.28 1.87
N GLU A 93 -5.80 17.76 1.66
CA GLU A 93 -4.68 18.54 1.15
C GLU A 93 -4.84 18.75 -0.36
N GLN A 94 -4.98 20.02 -0.77
CA GLN A 94 -5.26 20.40 -2.16
C GLN A 94 -4.11 20.10 -3.13
N SER A 95 -2.90 19.93 -2.63
CA SER A 95 -1.71 19.60 -3.42
C SER A 95 -1.47 18.08 -3.56
N VAL A 96 -2.38 17.25 -3.05
CA VAL A 96 -2.28 15.78 -3.09
C VAL A 96 -3.55 15.18 -3.66
N LEU A 97 -3.42 14.37 -4.71
CA LEU A 97 -4.52 13.62 -5.31
C LEU A 97 -4.25 12.12 -5.19
N LEU A 98 -5.23 11.38 -4.66
CA LEU A 98 -5.21 9.91 -4.59
C LEU A 98 -6.16 9.33 -5.66
N CYS A 99 -5.60 8.52 -6.55
CA CYS A 99 -6.34 7.71 -7.51
C CYS A 99 -6.31 6.25 -7.08
N ARG A 100 -7.49 5.68 -6.82
CA ARG A 100 -7.67 4.27 -6.42
C ARG A 100 -9.02 3.77 -6.93
N ARG A 101 -9.28 2.47 -6.81
CA ARG A 101 -10.60 1.91 -7.11
C ARG A 101 -11.67 2.60 -6.26
N GLN A 102 -12.73 3.02 -6.92
CA GLN A 102 -13.84 3.71 -6.28
C GLN A 102 -14.85 2.71 -5.71
N PHE A 103 -15.54 3.13 -4.65
CA PHE A 103 -16.65 2.39 -4.08
C PHE A 103 -17.93 2.68 -4.85
N ASP A 104 -18.56 1.65 -5.40
CA ASP A 104 -19.86 1.74 -6.06
C ASP A 104 -20.97 1.67 -4.98
N LYS A 105 -21.59 2.81 -4.72
CA LYS A 105 -22.65 2.93 -3.69
C LYS A 105 -23.90 2.11 -4.04
N THR A 106 -24.17 1.90 -5.32
CA THR A 106 -25.31 1.13 -5.79
C THR A 106 -25.12 -0.36 -5.57
N LYS A 107 -23.94 -0.87 -5.92
CA LYS A 107 -23.58 -2.28 -5.78
C LYS A 107 -22.97 -2.61 -4.42
N LYS A 108 -22.73 -1.59 -3.56
CA LYS A 108 -22.09 -1.69 -2.24
C LYS A 108 -20.76 -2.46 -2.26
N LYS A 109 -19.97 -2.31 -3.33
CA LYS A 109 -18.67 -2.97 -3.51
C LYS A 109 -17.66 -2.05 -4.20
N LEU A 110 -16.39 -2.38 -4.06
CA LEU A 110 -15.34 -1.71 -4.83
C LEU A 110 -15.45 -2.05 -6.31
N LEU A 111 -15.20 -1.08 -7.18
CA LEU A 111 -15.04 -1.33 -8.61
C LEU A 111 -13.84 -2.26 -8.83
N GLN A 112 -13.85 -3.04 -9.90
CA GLN A 112 -12.76 -3.98 -10.21
C GLN A 112 -11.49 -3.26 -10.68
N GLU A 113 -11.64 -2.11 -11.34
CA GLU A 113 -10.55 -1.37 -11.95
C GLU A 113 -10.61 0.12 -11.61
N ILE A 114 -9.45 0.79 -11.74
CA ILE A 114 -9.34 2.25 -11.76
C ILE A 114 -9.69 2.70 -13.18
N SER A 115 -10.78 3.45 -13.31
CA SER A 115 -11.29 3.90 -14.60
C SER A 115 -10.44 5.03 -15.20
N VAL A 116 -10.55 5.22 -16.52
CA VAL A 116 -9.94 6.36 -17.21
C VAL A 116 -10.44 7.72 -16.68
N ASN A 117 -11.64 7.78 -16.13
CA ASN A 117 -12.18 9.02 -15.55
C ASN A 117 -11.42 9.43 -14.29
N GLU A 118 -10.95 8.46 -13.48
CA GLU A 118 -10.07 8.74 -12.33
C GLU A 118 -8.74 9.36 -12.80
N ILE A 119 -8.16 8.85 -13.87
CA ILE A 119 -6.91 9.39 -14.43
C ILE A 119 -7.14 10.77 -15.07
N ARG A 120 -8.28 11.01 -15.72
CA ARG A 120 -8.63 12.33 -16.26
C ARG A 120 -8.74 13.42 -15.20
N LYS A 121 -9.11 13.08 -13.96
CA LYS A 121 -9.10 14.04 -12.84
C LYS A 121 -7.72 14.63 -12.58
N ILE A 122 -6.65 13.93 -12.93
CA ILE A 122 -5.26 14.39 -12.78
C ILE A 122 -5.01 15.63 -13.64
N ASN A 123 -5.53 15.69 -14.87
CA ASN A 123 -5.42 16.88 -15.72
C ASN A 123 -6.08 18.10 -15.06
N HIS A 124 -7.29 17.94 -14.53
CA HIS A 124 -7.98 19.01 -13.81
C HIS A 124 -7.22 19.41 -12.55
N PHE A 125 -6.71 18.43 -11.78
CA PHE A 125 -5.91 18.66 -10.61
C PHE A 125 -4.68 19.53 -10.92
N PHE A 126 -3.98 19.29 -12.02
CA PHE A 126 -2.81 20.10 -12.40
C PHE A 126 -3.18 21.46 -13.03
N SER A 127 -4.37 21.64 -13.57
CA SER A 127 -4.82 22.94 -14.13
C SER A 127 -5.19 23.97 -13.06
N LEU A 128 -5.47 23.54 -11.82
CA LEU A 128 -5.76 24.45 -10.71
C LEU A 128 -4.50 25.24 -10.32
N SER A 129 -4.64 26.51 -10.00
CA SER A 129 -3.51 27.32 -9.48
C SER A 129 -3.00 26.74 -8.15
N ASN A 130 -1.68 26.58 -8.03
CA ASN A 130 -1.06 26.13 -6.79
C ASN A 130 -0.41 27.33 -6.09
N THR A 131 -0.87 27.64 -4.91
CA THR A 131 -0.43 28.86 -4.20
C THR A 131 0.45 28.58 -2.98
N ILE A 132 0.52 27.33 -2.48
CA ILE A 132 1.08 27.08 -1.14
C ILE A 132 2.21 26.04 -1.16
N SER A 133 2.19 25.05 -2.04
CA SER A 133 3.09 23.91 -2.00
C SER A 133 4.03 23.86 -3.20
N LYS A 134 5.29 23.50 -2.99
CA LYS A 134 6.28 23.37 -4.07
C LYS A 134 5.93 22.28 -5.07
N TYR A 135 5.33 21.16 -4.60
CA TYR A 135 5.01 20.00 -5.42
C TYR A 135 3.53 19.69 -5.40
N ARG A 136 3.01 19.26 -6.54
CA ARG A 136 1.70 18.61 -6.66
C ARG A 136 1.90 17.13 -6.83
N ILE A 137 1.31 16.35 -5.93
CA ILE A 137 1.59 14.92 -5.83
C ILE A 137 0.34 14.13 -6.20
N VAL A 138 0.52 13.17 -7.11
CA VAL A 138 -0.50 12.19 -7.48
C VAL A 138 -0.03 10.82 -7.01
N ILE A 139 -0.83 10.17 -6.18
CA ILE A 139 -0.64 8.77 -5.77
C ILE A 139 -1.62 7.90 -6.55
N ILE A 140 -1.14 6.83 -7.18
CA ILE A 140 -1.99 5.82 -7.82
C ILE A 140 -1.78 4.49 -7.11
N ASP A 141 -2.83 4.02 -6.43
CA ASP A 141 -2.82 2.79 -5.64
C ASP A 141 -3.98 1.86 -6.05
N ASN A 142 -3.73 0.88 -6.83
CA ASN A 142 -2.56 0.23 -7.36
C ASN A 142 -2.55 0.34 -8.90
N ILE A 143 -1.40 0.57 -9.56
CA ILE A 143 -1.37 0.68 -11.03
C ILE A 143 -1.68 -0.64 -11.76
N ASN A 144 -1.58 -1.78 -11.08
CA ASN A 144 -2.00 -3.07 -11.64
C ASN A 144 -3.53 -3.16 -11.82
N GLU A 145 -4.27 -2.25 -11.20
CA GLU A 145 -5.73 -2.18 -11.25
C GLU A 145 -6.24 -1.12 -12.26
N LEU A 146 -5.34 -0.52 -13.03
CA LEU A 146 -5.72 0.41 -14.09
C LEU A 146 -6.39 -0.34 -15.26
N SER A 147 -7.53 0.17 -15.73
CA SER A 147 -8.07 -0.27 -17.02
C SER A 147 -7.08 0.05 -18.16
N ILE A 148 -7.19 -0.63 -19.30
CA ILE A 148 -6.33 -0.38 -20.48
C ILE A 148 -6.39 1.09 -20.89
N SER A 149 -7.58 1.67 -20.93
CA SER A 149 -7.78 3.08 -21.27
C SER A 149 -7.19 4.04 -20.24
N ALA A 150 -7.23 3.68 -18.95
CA ALA A 150 -6.60 4.44 -17.87
C ALA A 150 -5.05 4.40 -17.97
N SER A 151 -4.49 3.23 -18.26
CA SER A 151 -3.03 3.05 -18.48
C SER A 151 -2.54 3.91 -19.66
N ASN A 152 -3.26 3.92 -20.77
CA ASN A 152 -2.92 4.77 -21.92
C ASN A 152 -3.04 6.27 -21.64
N ALA A 153 -4.03 6.67 -20.83
CA ALA A 153 -4.16 8.06 -20.40
C ALA A 153 -3.03 8.49 -19.46
N LEU A 154 -2.59 7.60 -18.58
CA LEU A 154 -1.45 7.84 -17.68
C LEU A 154 -0.14 8.01 -18.45
N LEU A 155 0.09 7.25 -19.53
CA LEU A 155 1.29 7.37 -20.37
C LEU A 155 1.50 8.81 -20.85
N LYS A 156 0.45 9.49 -21.32
CA LYS A 156 0.54 10.88 -21.80
C LYS A 156 1.02 11.84 -20.70
N LEU A 157 0.55 11.64 -19.46
CA LEU A 157 0.95 12.43 -18.29
C LEU A 157 2.40 12.17 -17.88
N LEU A 158 2.91 10.96 -18.10
CA LEU A 158 4.29 10.59 -17.80
C LEU A 158 5.26 11.03 -18.89
N GLU A 159 4.80 11.18 -20.14
CA GLU A 159 5.58 11.69 -21.27
C GLU A 159 5.77 13.21 -21.21
N GLU A 160 4.71 13.93 -20.86
CA GLU A 160 4.69 15.38 -20.72
C GLU A 160 4.27 15.75 -19.29
N PRO A 161 5.15 15.53 -18.31
CA PRO A 161 4.79 15.76 -16.91
C PRO A 161 4.56 17.25 -16.63
N PRO A 162 3.49 17.58 -15.89
CA PRO A 162 3.25 18.94 -15.44
C PRO A 162 4.39 19.48 -14.60
N LEU A 163 4.65 20.78 -14.68
CA LEU A 163 5.66 21.46 -13.87
C LEU A 163 5.38 21.19 -12.38
N ASP A 164 6.45 20.84 -11.64
CA ASP A 164 6.38 20.48 -10.21
C ASP A 164 5.42 19.31 -9.87
N GLY A 165 4.98 18.56 -10.87
CA GLY A 165 4.17 17.36 -10.73
C GLY A 165 5.01 16.15 -10.33
N ILE A 166 4.59 15.45 -9.28
CA ILE A 166 5.22 14.20 -8.82
C ILE A 166 4.19 13.08 -8.82
N PHE A 167 4.48 12.03 -9.56
CA PHE A 167 3.67 10.80 -9.60
C PHE A 167 4.32 9.74 -8.70
N ILE A 168 3.54 9.17 -7.79
CA ILE A 168 3.92 8.04 -6.95
C ILE A 168 2.99 6.88 -7.31
N LEU A 169 3.55 5.89 -8.00
CA LEU A 169 2.82 4.75 -8.52
C LEU A 169 3.11 3.52 -7.65
N ILE A 170 2.08 2.90 -7.10
CA ILE A 170 2.21 1.69 -6.30
C ILE A 170 1.95 0.48 -7.20
N CYS A 171 2.85 -0.51 -7.16
CA CYS A 171 2.84 -1.67 -8.02
C CYS A 171 3.09 -2.95 -7.23
N GLU A 172 2.26 -3.97 -7.40
CA GLU A 172 2.48 -5.29 -6.83
C GLU A 172 3.15 -6.24 -7.81
N ASN A 173 2.68 -6.24 -9.05
CA ASN A 173 3.21 -7.10 -10.10
C ASN A 173 3.73 -6.27 -11.26
N LYS A 174 5.05 -6.09 -11.31
CA LYS A 174 5.73 -5.34 -12.37
C LYS A 174 5.52 -5.94 -13.77
N ARG A 175 5.28 -7.26 -13.86
CA ARG A 175 5.10 -7.94 -15.15
C ARG A 175 3.78 -7.59 -15.83
N SER A 176 2.76 -7.19 -15.09
CA SER A 176 1.46 -6.78 -15.61
C SER A 176 1.37 -5.28 -15.92
N VAL A 177 2.44 -4.51 -15.66
CA VAL A 177 2.50 -3.08 -15.97
C VAL A 177 3.11 -2.88 -17.34
N LEU A 178 2.57 -1.95 -18.12
CA LEU A 178 3.11 -1.62 -19.45
C LEU A 178 4.59 -1.21 -19.37
N PRO A 179 5.47 -1.82 -20.18
CA PRO A 179 6.90 -1.47 -20.21
C PRO A 179 7.15 0.02 -20.45
N THR A 180 6.25 0.66 -21.20
CA THR A 180 6.28 2.10 -21.48
C THR A 180 6.04 2.98 -20.24
N ILE A 181 5.24 2.53 -19.27
CA ILE A 181 5.11 3.18 -17.96
C ILE A 181 6.40 2.99 -17.15
N ILE A 182 6.89 1.75 -17.10
CA ILE A 182 8.08 1.40 -16.29
C ILE A 182 9.30 2.21 -16.76
N SER A 183 9.51 2.36 -18.07
CA SER A 183 10.66 3.08 -18.65
C SER A 183 10.67 4.58 -18.29
N ARG A 184 9.54 5.15 -17.93
CA ARG A 184 9.38 6.57 -17.55
C ARG A 184 9.38 6.80 -16.04
N CYS A 185 9.59 5.75 -15.25
CA CYS A 185 9.59 5.83 -13.80
C CYS A 185 10.95 5.50 -13.20
N ARG A 186 11.28 6.13 -12.10
CA ARG A 186 12.36 5.69 -11.23
C ARG A 186 11.81 4.67 -10.23
N ILE A 187 12.45 3.51 -10.15
CA ILE A 187 11.96 2.39 -9.36
C ILE A 187 12.47 2.48 -7.92
N LEU A 188 11.58 2.24 -6.96
CA LEU A 188 11.86 1.99 -5.55
C LEU A 188 11.39 0.58 -5.22
N GLU A 189 12.31 -0.30 -4.86
CA GLU A 189 12.00 -1.69 -4.54
C GLU A 189 11.69 -1.85 -3.06
N CYS A 190 10.52 -2.40 -2.74
CA CYS A 190 10.10 -2.79 -1.40
C CYS A 190 10.07 -4.32 -1.34
N ASN A 191 11.14 -4.91 -0.87
CA ASN A 191 11.24 -6.35 -0.69
C ASN A 191 10.53 -6.81 0.60
N SER A 192 10.35 -8.12 0.74
CA SER A 192 9.94 -8.73 2.01
C SER A 192 10.84 -8.26 3.15
N LEU A 193 10.24 -8.07 4.32
CA LEU A 193 10.99 -7.64 5.50
C LEU A 193 11.80 -8.80 6.07
N ASP A 194 12.94 -8.50 6.67
CA ASP A 194 13.62 -9.43 7.57
C ASP A 194 12.80 -9.63 8.86
N PHE A 195 13.06 -10.71 9.59
CA PHE A 195 12.29 -11.06 10.79
C PHE A 195 12.28 -9.94 11.84
N LYS A 196 13.40 -9.26 12.04
CA LYS A 196 13.53 -8.18 13.04
C LYS A 196 12.63 -6.98 12.72
N ASN A 197 12.58 -6.57 11.46
CA ASN A 197 11.71 -5.47 11.01
C ASN A 197 10.24 -5.91 10.97
N PHE A 198 9.98 -7.15 10.57
CA PHE A 198 8.66 -7.76 10.59
C PHE A 198 8.09 -7.82 12.02
N GLU A 199 8.84 -8.37 12.99
CA GLU A 199 8.44 -8.44 14.39
C GLU A 199 8.10 -7.06 14.96
N LYS A 200 8.97 -6.07 14.75
CA LYS A 200 8.72 -4.69 15.17
C LYS A 200 7.43 -4.13 14.56
N GLY A 201 7.19 -4.44 13.30
CA GLY A 201 6.00 -4.00 12.60
C GLY A 201 4.73 -4.63 13.17
N MET A 202 4.72 -5.93 13.37
CA MET A 202 3.58 -6.65 13.98
C MET A 202 3.31 -6.17 15.40
N LEU A 203 4.35 -6.03 16.24
CA LEU A 203 4.23 -5.55 17.61
C LEU A 203 3.87 -4.05 17.72
N SER A 204 3.96 -3.29 16.65
CA SER A 204 3.45 -1.91 16.62
C SER A 204 1.93 -1.85 16.40
N ILE A 205 1.34 -2.93 15.90
CA ILE A 205 -0.09 -3.06 15.59
C ILE A 205 -0.80 -3.86 16.68
N TYR A 206 -0.20 -4.98 17.07
CA TYR A 206 -0.74 -5.87 18.09
C TYR A 206 0.08 -5.80 19.37
N ASP A 207 -0.60 -5.80 20.54
CA ASP A 207 0.09 -5.91 21.84
C ASP A 207 0.81 -7.27 21.92
N LYS A 208 1.99 -7.29 22.53
CA LYS A 208 2.76 -8.52 22.82
C LYS A 208 1.95 -9.61 23.53
N ARG A 209 0.90 -9.22 24.28
CA ARG A 209 0.00 -10.15 24.95
C ARG A 209 -0.92 -10.90 23.98
N ASN A 210 -1.15 -10.36 22.80
CA ASN A 210 -2.08 -10.93 21.82
C ASN A 210 -1.37 -11.80 20.78
N VAL A 211 -0.05 -11.65 20.61
CA VAL A 211 0.71 -12.41 19.61
C VAL A 211 1.96 -13.00 20.28
N SER A 212 1.99 -14.32 20.43
CA SER A 212 3.14 -15.05 20.97
C SER A 212 4.32 -15.02 20.01
N SER A 213 5.54 -15.29 20.52
CA SER A 213 6.75 -15.41 19.69
C SER A 213 6.63 -16.56 18.66
N GLU A 214 5.95 -17.65 19.03
CA GLU A 214 5.68 -18.77 18.14
C GLU A 214 4.76 -18.35 16.98
N ASN A 215 3.67 -17.63 17.29
CA ASN A 215 2.76 -17.09 16.27
C ASN A 215 3.48 -16.12 15.35
N LEU A 216 4.41 -15.29 15.85
CA LEU A 216 5.19 -14.38 15.02
C LEU A 216 6.08 -15.12 14.02
N ASN A 217 6.72 -16.22 14.44
CA ASN A 217 7.53 -17.04 13.54
C ASN A 217 6.67 -17.70 12.47
N GLN A 218 5.54 -18.32 12.84
CA GLN A 218 4.61 -18.92 11.88
C GLN A 218 4.05 -17.88 10.90
N LEU A 219 3.64 -16.71 11.37
CA LEU A 219 3.17 -15.62 10.52
C LEU A 219 4.23 -15.13 9.55
N PHE A 220 5.48 -15.02 10.01
CA PHE A 220 6.60 -14.63 9.16
C PHE A 220 6.81 -15.62 8.01
N GLU A 221 6.86 -16.91 8.30
CA GLU A 221 7.03 -17.97 7.28
C GLU A 221 5.84 -17.98 6.29
N LEU A 222 4.60 -17.98 6.79
CA LEU A 222 3.40 -18.05 5.96
C LEU A 222 3.21 -16.81 5.07
N SER A 223 3.57 -15.63 5.59
CA SER A 223 3.42 -14.37 4.86
C SER A 223 4.59 -14.03 3.94
N GLY A 224 5.74 -14.72 4.13
CA GLY A 224 7.00 -14.37 3.49
C GLY A 224 7.53 -13.00 3.91
N GLY A 225 7.40 -12.63 5.18
CA GLY A 225 7.84 -11.34 5.73
C GLY A 225 6.94 -10.15 5.37
N SER A 226 5.70 -10.38 4.98
CA SER A 226 4.73 -9.34 4.68
C SER A 226 3.82 -9.05 5.88
N ILE A 227 3.93 -7.85 6.45
CA ILE A 227 3.07 -7.42 7.58
C ILE A 227 1.58 -7.45 7.18
N GLY A 228 1.23 -6.92 6.02
CA GLY A 228 -0.17 -6.86 5.57
C GLY A 228 -0.80 -8.25 5.40
N LYS A 229 -0.06 -9.20 4.79
CA LYS A 229 -0.54 -10.59 4.69
C LYS A 229 -0.65 -11.25 6.06
N SER A 230 0.29 -10.97 6.97
CA SER A 230 0.24 -11.52 8.34
C SER A 230 -0.97 -11.02 9.11
N ILE A 231 -1.35 -9.76 8.93
CA ILE A 231 -2.57 -9.19 9.51
C ILE A 231 -3.80 -9.93 8.95
N GLU A 232 -3.89 -10.11 7.62
CA GLU A 232 -4.98 -10.85 6.99
C GLU A 232 -5.06 -12.30 7.53
N ILE A 233 -3.93 -12.99 7.68
CA ILE A 233 -3.87 -14.36 8.24
C ILE A 233 -4.31 -14.37 9.70
N PHE A 234 -3.80 -13.45 10.51
CA PHE A 234 -4.05 -13.41 11.94
C PHE A 234 -5.51 -13.05 12.27
N ASP A 235 -6.03 -12.01 11.66
CA ASP A 235 -7.41 -11.53 11.90
C ASP A 235 -8.48 -12.52 11.42
N ASN A 236 -8.17 -13.34 10.42
CA ASN A 236 -9.07 -14.37 9.90
C ASN A 236 -8.85 -15.77 10.52
N ASN A 237 -8.18 -15.87 11.67
CA ASN A 237 -7.86 -17.13 12.34
C ASN A 237 -7.07 -18.12 11.43
N GLY A 238 -6.30 -17.60 10.49
CA GLY A 238 -5.55 -18.40 9.52
C GLY A 238 -4.50 -19.32 10.15
N LEU A 239 -3.91 -18.92 11.29
CA LEU A 239 -2.99 -19.80 12.04
C LEU A 239 -3.68 -21.05 12.59
N GLU A 240 -4.88 -20.90 13.15
CA GLU A 240 -5.64 -22.05 13.66
C GLU A 240 -6.01 -22.99 12.53
N ILE A 241 -6.44 -22.44 11.38
CA ILE A 241 -6.77 -23.22 10.18
C ILE A 241 -5.55 -23.97 9.69
N PHE A 242 -4.40 -23.28 9.59
CA PHE A 242 -3.14 -23.89 9.17
C PHE A 242 -2.69 -25.01 10.12
N ASN A 243 -2.71 -24.79 11.43
CA ASN A 243 -2.30 -25.80 12.41
C ASN A 243 -3.24 -27.01 12.40
N LYS A 244 -4.56 -26.83 12.22
CA LYS A 244 -5.50 -27.93 12.04
C LYS A 244 -5.19 -28.74 10.78
N LEU A 245 -4.92 -28.07 9.65
CA LEU A 245 -4.56 -28.73 8.41
C LEU A 245 -3.27 -29.58 8.57
N ILE A 246 -2.23 -29.02 9.18
CA ILE A 246 -0.98 -29.73 9.45
C ILE A 246 -1.22 -30.99 10.31
N ASN A 247 -2.02 -30.87 11.38
CA ASN A 247 -2.31 -32.00 12.25
C ASN A 247 -3.07 -33.11 11.50
N ILE A 248 -4.02 -32.77 10.63
CA ILE A 248 -4.75 -33.74 9.81
C ILE A 248 -3.80 -34.45 8.82
N LEU A 249 -2.91 -33.69 8.17
CA LEU A 249 -1.94 -34.25 7.24
C LEU A 249 -0.93 -35.18 7.93
N ILE A 250 -0.49 -34.85 9.16
CA ILE A 250 0.41 -35.70 9.94
C ILE A 250 -0.31 -36.96 10.43
N SER A 251 -1.61 -36.88 10.75
CA SER A 251 -2.39 -38.02 11.24
C SER A 251 -2.79 -38.99 10.13
N ASP A 252 -2.55 -38.67 8.86
CA ASP A 252 -2.89 -39.44 7.66
C ASP A 252 -4.39 -39.91 7.64
N ASN A 253 -5.29 -39.04 8.12
CA ASN A 253 -6.69 -39.33 8.27
C ASN A 253 -7.50 -38.68 7.15
N GLU A 254 -7.77 -39.43 6.08
CA GLU A 254 -8.49 -38.97 4.89
C GLU A 254 -9.92 -38.48 5.21
N GLU A 255 -10.64 -39.12 6.13
CA GLU A 255 -12.01 -38.70 6.50
C GLU A 255 -12.01 -37.32 7.18
N GLN A 256 -11.00 -37.00 8.01
CA GLN A 256 -10.86 -35.69 8.63
C GLN A 256 -10.46 -34.63 7.59
N LEU A 257 -9.68 -35.00 6.59
CA LEU A 257 -9.26 -34.10 5.51
C LEU A 257 -10.48 -33.71 4.63
N GLU A 258 -11.34 -34.66 4.27
CA GLU A 258 -12.57 -34.36 3.53
C GLU A 258 -13.51 -33.44 4.30
N LYS A 259 -13.77 -33.70 5.57
CA LYS A 259 -14.58 -32.83 6.44
C LYS A 259 -13.99 -31.41 6.59
N PHE A 260 -12.67 -31.32 6.63
CA PHE A 260 -11.98 -30.02 6.70
C PHE A 260 -12.16 -29.21 5.41
N TRP A 261 -12.06 -29.85 4.24
CA TRP A 261 -12.32 -29.20 2.94
C TRP A 261 -13.76 -28.74 2.80
N GLU A 262 -14.73 -29.54 3.20
CA GLU A 262 -16.15 -29.16 3.21
C GLU A 262 -16.38 -27.89 4.07
N LEU A 263 -15.80 -27.82 5.25
CA LEU A 263 -15.88 -26.64 6.12
C LEU A 263 -15.26 -25.38 5.50
N LEU A 264 -14.14 -25.49 4.80
CA LEU A 264 -13.50 -24.38 4.11
C LEU A 264 -14.34 -23.90 2.91
N LEU A 265 -14.87 -24.81 2.11
CA LEU A 265 -15.74 -24.48 0.98
C LEU A 265 -17.03 -23.81 1.45
N PHE A 266 -17.62 -24.26 2.56
CA PHE A 266 -18.80 -23.64 3.15
C PHE A 266 -18.53 -22.19 3.58
N ARG A 267 -17.39 -21.91 4.23
CA ARG A 267 -16.98 -20.55 4.59
C ARG A 267 -16.77 -19.65 3.37
N HIS A 268 -16.13 -20.14 2.33
CA HIS A 268 -15.87 -19.37 1.11
C HIS A 268 -17.17 -18.92 0.41
N ASN A 269 -18.21 -19.77 0.43
CA ASN A 269 -19.51 -19.43 -0.15
C ASN A 269 -20.29 -18.38 0.66
N PHE A 270 -20.02 -18.21 1.95
CA PHE A 270 -20.65 -17.18 2.78
C PHE A 270 -19.97 -15.80 2.66
N GLU A 271 -18.68 -15.73 2.30
CA GLU A 271 -17.97 -14.47 2.10
C GLU A 271 -18.20 -13.88 0.70
N THR A 272 -18.73 -14.65 -0.23
CA THR A 272 -19.00 -14.24 -1.62
C THR A 272 -20.48 -13.93 -1.91
N ALA A 273 -21.39 -14.13 -0.97
CA ALA A 273 -22.81 -13.79 -1.02
C ALA A 273 -23.10 -12.50 -0.26
#